data_b458a7c93573f281751cc40dd1bb9be7
#
_entry.id   b458a7c93573f281751cc40dd1bb9be7
#
_cell.length_a   1.000
_cell.length_b   1.000
_cell.length_c   1.000
_cell.angle_alpha   90.00
_cell.angle_beta   90.00
_cell.angle_gamma   90.00
#
_symmetry.space_group_name_H-M   'P 1'
#
loop_
_entity.id
_entity.type
_entity.pdbx_description
1 polymer ?
#
loop_
_entity_poly.entity_id
_entity_poly.type
_entity_poly.pdbx_seq_one_letter_code
_entity_poly.pdbx_strand_id
1 'polypeptide(L)'
;VLVVVAGFVIGDATARARTEQRIDQEVATQANIDPSQVSTSIGGWPFLAVMVTNTLTSLDITVPQATVTEGDKTLSLSNLSAHARDLRNVRDNDNATDGHVEMSGRIGYDELSRLAQSDVGFAEQGRVELHREMNMLGVDVPVVVSAQPGIDTQRQVVVFTDAHAKVANLSIPESLLDSVLDSMTQSAPLPEL
;
A
#
# COMPACT_ATOMS: atom_id res chain seq x y z
N VAL A 1 28.86 1.16 38.72
CA VAL A 1 27.90 1.99 37.98
C VAL A 1 28.01 1.77 36.46
N LEU A 2 29.22 1.82 35.85
CA LEU A 2 29.43 1.63 34.40
C LEU A 2 28.94 0.27 33.88
N VAL A 3 29.18 -0.81 34.63
CA VAL A 3 28.77 -2.18 34.26
C VAL A 3 27.25 -2.34 34.27
N VAL A 4 26.57 -1.71 35.21
CA VAL A 4 25.10 -1.75 35.31
C VAL A 4 24.46 -0.99 34.14
N VAL A 5 25.01 0.18 33.80
CA VAL A 5 24.54 0.98 32.64
C VAL A 5 24.79 0.20 31.33
N ALA A 6 25.97 -0.39 31.16
CA ALA A 6 26.27 -1.21 29.99
C ALA A 6 25.34 -2.44 29.86
N GLY A 7 25.05 -3.11 30.96
CA GLY A 7 24.12 -4.24 31.01
C GLY A 7 22.69 -3.82 30.64
N PHE A 8 22.23 -2.65 31.08
CA PHE A 8 20.93 -2.12 30.75
C PHE A 8 20.81 -1.77 29.25
N VAL A 9 21.84 -1.11 28.69
CA VAL A 9 21.87 -0.75 27.26
C VAL A 9 21.90 -2.00 26.37
N ILE A 10 22.69 -3.02 26.74
CA ILE A 10 22.73 -4.29 25.99
C ILE A 10 21.40 -5.04 26.10
N GLY A 11 20.78 -5.07 27.27
CA GLY A 11 19.47 -5.68 27.49
C GLY A 11 18.38 -5.00 26.66
N ASP A 12 18.37 -3.66 26.59
CA ASP A 12 17.44 -2.87 25.81
C ASP A 12 17.59 -3.14 24.31
N ALA A 13 18.82 -3.10 23.79
CA ALA A 13 19.10 -3.37 22.38
C ALA A 13 18.70 -4.81 21.98
N THR A 14 18.97 -5.79 22.85
CA THR A 14 18.60 -7.19 22.59
C THR A 14 17.08 -7.40 22.60
N ALA A 15 16.38 -6.75 23.53
CA ALA A 15 14.92 -6.82 23.60
C ALA A 15 14.28 -6.20 22.36
N ARG A 16 14.78 -5.05 21.92
CA ARG A 16 14.36 -4.38 20.69
C ARG A 16 14.55 -5.28 19.47
N ALA A 17 15.76 -5.79 19.24
CA ALA A 17 16.09 -6.63 18.10
C ALA A 17 15.22 -7.89 18.02
N ARG A 18 14.91 -8.51 19.17
CA ARG A 18 14.00 -9.67 19.20
C ARG A 18 12.56 -9.30 18.86
N THR A 19 12.12 -8.10 19.22
CA THR A 19 10.79 -7.63 18.89
C THR A 19 10.69 -7.29 17.39
N GLU A 20 11.68 -6.62 16.84
CA GLU A 20 11.78 -6.34 15.39
C GLU A 20 11.76 -7.64 14.59
N GLN A 21 12.56 -8.65 14.96
CA GLN A 21 12.55 -9.97 14.30
C GLN A 21 11.19 -10.68 14.35
N ARG A 22 10.43 -10.52 15.44
CA ARG A 22 9.09 -11.11 15.53
C ARG A 22 8.12 -10.42 14.58
N ILE A 23 8.21 -9.09 14.48
CA ILE A 23 7.39 -8.32 13.54
C ILE A 23 7.77 -8.72 12.10
N ASP A 24 9.07 -8.82 11.78
CA ASP A 24 9.53 -9.28 10.47
C ASP A 24 8.94 -10.64 10.10
N GLN A 25 8.93 -11.59 11.03
CA GLN A 25 8.36 -12.93 10.83
C GLN A 25 6.84 -12.87 10.60
N GLU A 26 6.13 -12.09 11.40
CA GLU A 26 4.67 -11.94 11.28
C GLU A 26 4.27 -11.31 9.95
N VAL A 27 4.90 -10.19 9.60
CA VAL A 27 4.68 -9.50 8.32
C VAL A 27 5.04 -10.40 7.14
N ALA A 28 6.17 -11.10 7.21
CA ALA A 28 6.60 -12.03 6.17
C ALA A 28 5.60 -13.18 5.98
N THR A 29 5.04 -13.70 7.08
CA THR A 29 4.04 -14.77 7.03
C THR A 29 2.75 -14.27 6.35
N GLN A 30 2.27 -13.07 6.71
CA GLN A 30 1.07 -12.49 6.12
C GLN A 30 1.26 -12.13 4.64
N ALA A 31 2.43 -11.60 4.29
CA ALA A 31 2.77 -11.23 2.91
C ALA A 31 3.25 -12.41 2.05
N ASN A 32 3.40 -13.61 2.64
CA ASN A 32 3.93 -14.82 2.01
C ASN A 32 5.31 -14.61 1.34
N ILE A 33 6.22 -13.97 2.06
CA ILE A 33 7.61 -13.67 1.65
C ILE A 33 8.61 -14.19 2.67
N ASP A 34 9.91 -14.14 2.32
CA ASP A 34 10.98 -14.48 3.26
C ASP A 34 11.14 -13.38 4.32
N PRO A 35 11.26 -13.71 5.63
CA PRO A 35 11.47 -12.73 6.69
C PRO A 35 12.68 -11.82 6.48
N SER A 36 13.71 -12.26 5.78
CA SER A 36 14.89 -11.45 5.47
C SER A 36 14.61 -10.30 4.50
N GLN A 37 13.46 -10.31 3.83
CA GLN A 37 12.99 -9.24 2.96
C GLN A 37 12.22 -8.15 3.71
N VAL A 38 11.82 -8.41 4.94
CA VAL A 38 11.18 -7.42 5.80
C VAL A 38 12.23 -6.72 6.64
N SER A 39 12.10 -5.42 6.79
CA SER A 39 12.96 -4.63 7.66
C SER A 39 12.09 -3.79 8.59
N THR A 40 12.10 -4.16 9.85
CA THR A 40 11.43 -3.41 10.92
C THR A 40 12.44 -2.63 11.73
N SER A 41 12.11 -1.39 12.05
CA SER A 41 12.87 -0.53 12.95
C SER A 41 11.97 0.09 14.00
N ILE A 42 12.30 -0.10 15.25
CA ILE A 42 11.59 0.46 16.41
C ILE A 42 12.38 1.63 16.97
N GLY A 43 11.77 2.82 16.98
CA GLY A 43 12.36 4.03 17.54
C GLY A 43 12.03 4.23 19.02
N GLY A 44 12.78 5.18 19.64
CA GLY A 44 12.66 5.49 21.06
C GLY A 44 13.74 4.81 21.92
N TRP A 45 14.16 5.51 22.97
CA TRP A 45 15.12 4.99 23.95
C TRP A 45 14.73 5.46 25.36
N PRO A 46 14.78 4.59 26.36
CA PRO A 46 15.04 3.14 26.26
C PRO A 46 13.80 2.37 25.73
N PHE A 47 14.02 1.33 24.91
CA PHE A 47 12.94 0.50 24.36
C PHE A 47 12.15 -0.22 25.48
N LEU A 48 12.83 -0.65 26.53
CA LEU A 48 12.19 -1.29 27.69
C LEU A 48 11.18 -0.40 28.40
N ALA A 49 11.21 0.93 28.20
CA ALA A 49 10.20 1.84 28.72
C ALA A 49 8.79 1.52 28.17
N VAL A 50 8.68 0.94 26.98
CA VAL A 50 7.41 0.47 26.37
C VAL A 50 6.68 -0.51 27.32
N MET A 51 7.43 -1.31 28.07
CA MET A 51 6.84 -2.25 29.05
C MET A 51 6.08 -1.55 30.18
N VAL A 52 6.46 -0.31 30.50
CA VAL A 52 5.87 0.49 31.57
C VAL A 52 4.87 1.51 31.01
N THR A 53 5.24 2.20 29.93
CA THR A 53 4.42 3.27 29.35
C THR A 53 3.32 2.75 28.46
N ASN A 54 3.44 1.51 27.96
CA ASN A 54 2.55 0.93 26.93
C ASN A 54 2.43 1.77 25.66
N THR A 55 3.51 2.53 25.36
CA THR A 55 3.57 3.47 24.24
C THR A 55 4.86 3.22 23.45
N LEU A 56 4.75 3.14 22.16
CA LEU A 56 5.87 3.03 21.21
C LEU A 56 6.02 4.35 20.47
N THR A 57 7.23 4.91 20.46
CA THR A 57 7.51 6.23 19.87
C THR A 57 7.41 6.19 18.36
N SER A 58 8.01 5.20 17.72
CA SER A 58 7.89 4.98 16.28
C SER A 58 8.08 3.51 15.90
N LEU A 59 7.44 3.12 14.83
CA LEU A 59 7.58 1.83 14.17
C LEU A 59 7.66 2.08 12.68
N ASP A 60 8.77 1.65 12.08
CA ASP A 60 9.02 1.76 10.64
C ASP A 60 9.14 0.34 10.09
N ILE A 61 8.33 0.00 9.09
CA ILE A 61 8.34 -1.30 8.42
C ILE A 61 8.55 -1.05 6.93
N THR A 62 9.49 -1.77 6.32
CA THR A 62 9.76 -1.70 4.89
C THR A 62 9.77 -3.10 4.31
N VAL A 63 9.04 -3.28 3.20
CA VAL A 63 8.95 -4.52 2.44
C VAL A 63 9.23 -4.21 0.98
N PRO A 64 10.33 -4.68 0.38
CA PRO A 64 10.68 -4.40 -1.01
C PRO A 64 9.64 -4.90 -2.01
N GLN A 65 9.08 -6.07 -1.74
CA GLN A 65 8.09 -6.72 -2.59
C GLN A 65 7.13 -7.55 -1.74
N ALA A 66 5.83 -7.43 -1.99
CA ALA A 66 4.82 -8.28 -1.39
C ALA A 66 3.78 -8.68 -2.43
N THR A 67 3.25 -9.89 -2.28
CA THR A 67 2.15 -10.40 -3.08
C THR A 67 1.01 -10.71 -2.15
N VAL A 68 -0.07 -9.97 -2.29
CA VAL A 68 -1.30 -10.17 -1.52
C VAL A 68 -2.28 -10.95 -2.38
N THR A 69 -2.81 -12.05 -1.85
CA THR A 69 -3.77 -12.91 -2.56
C THR A 69 -5.05 -12.98 -1.75
N GLU A 70 -6.16 -12.65 -2.38
CA GLU A 70 -7.50 -12.76 -1.82
C GLU A 70 -8.41 -13.50 -2.80
N GLY A 71 -8.83 -14.71 -2.46
CA GLY A 71 -9.55 -15.59 -3.37
C GLY A 71 -8.74 -15.87 -4.64
N ASP A 72 -9.32 -15.56 -5.78
CA ASP A 72 -8.65 -15.73 -7.09
C ASP A 72 -7.86 -14.49 -7.55
N LYS A 73 -7.80 -13.45 -6.72
CA LYS A 73 -7.14 -12.19 -7.06
C LYS A 73 -5.78 -12.11 -6.37
N THR A 74 -4.78 -11.75 -7.14
CA THR A 74 -3.41 -11.55 -6.66
C THR A 74 -2.99 -10.13 -7.00
N LEU A 75 -2.43 -9.42 -6.04
CA LEU A 75 -1.89 -8.06 -6.21
C LEU A 75 -0.41 -8.06 -5.84
N SER A 76 0.42 -7.66 -6.78
CA SER A 76 1.86 -7.50 -6.56
C SER A 76 2.19 -6.03 -6.27
N LEU A 77 2.75 -5.80 -5.10
CA LEU A 77 3.15 -4.48 -4.61
C LEU A 77 4.66 -4.41 -4.44
N SER A 78 5.24 -3.26 -4.67
CA SER A 78 6.67 -3.02 -4.48
C SER A 78 6.92 -1.78 -3.63
N ASN A 79 8.08 -1.75 -2.95
CA ASN A 79 8.51 -0.66 -2.09
C ASN A 79 7.44 -0.24 -1.08
N LEU A 80 6.85 -1.21 -0.39
CA LEU A 80 5.92 -0.96 0.69
C LEU A 80 6.67 -0.38 1.88
N SER A 81 6.13 0.67 2.47
CA SER A 81 6.59 1.20 3.74
C SER A 81 5.40 1.61 4.61
N ALA A 82 5.52 1.34 5.89
CA ALA A 82 4.59 1.80 6.92
C ALA A 82 5.39 2.52 8.00
N HIS A 83 4.97 3.74 8.33
CA HIS A 83 5.55 4.57 9.37
C HIS A 83 4.47 4.91 10.37
N ALA A 84 4.59 4.38 11.59
CA ALA A 84 3.68 4.68 12.67
C ALA A 84 4.39 5.47 13.76
N ARG A 85 3.72 6.44 14.37
CA ARG A 85 4.24 7.27 15.46
C ARG A 85 3.24 7.37 16.59
N ASP A 86 3.77 7.44 17.81
CA ASP A 86 2.99 7.60 19.04
C ASP A 86 1.92 6.51 19.21
N LEU A 87 2.28 5.27 18.89
CA LEU A 87 1.43 4.10 19.09
C LEU A 87 1.18 3.88 20.58
N ARG A 88 -0.08 3.81 20.98
CA ARG A 88 -0.51 3.58 22.36
C ARG A 88 -1.21 2.24 22.49
N ASN A 89 -1.20 1.69 23.71
CA ASN A 89 -1.78 0.39 24.02
C ASN A 89 -1.19 -0.76 23.19
N VAL A 90 0.09 -0.66 22.84
CA VAL A 90 0.79 -1.62 21.96
C VAL A 90 0.88 -3.04 22.51
N ARG A 91 0.49 -3.28 23.77
CA ARG A 91 0.44 -4.61 24.39
C ARG A 91 -0.92 -5.28 24.24
N ASP A 92 -1.91 -4.55 23.79
CA ASP A 92 -3.27 -5.03 23.55
C ASP A 92 -3.60 -4.77 22.08
N ASN A 93 -3.43 -5.78 21.25
CA ASN A 93 -3.61 -5.68 19.80
C ASN A 93 -5.03 -5.23 19.40
N ASP A 94 -6.05 -5.57 20.21
CA ASP A 94 -7.44 -5.23 19.91
C ASP A 94 -7.76 -3.76 20.23
N ASN A 95 -6.96 -3.13 21.10
CA ASN A 95 -7.14 -1.74 21.55
C ASN A 95 -5.92 -0.86 21.26
N ALA A 96 -5.02 -1.31 20.41
CA ALA A 96 -3.92 -0.47 19.97
C ALA A 96 -4.45 0.76 19.23
N THR A 97 -4.00 1.93 19.63
CA THR A 97 -4.35 3.20 19.01
C THR A 97 -3.10 3.87 18.47
N ASP A 98 -3.20 4.34 17.27
CA ASP A 98 -2.17 5.08 16.57
C ASP A 98 -2.34 6.58 16.76
N GLY A 99 -1.24 7.28 16.91
CA GLY A 99 -1.20 8.73 16.81
C GLY A 99 -1.19 9.19 15.35
N HIS A 100 -0.39 8.53 14.54
CA HIS A 100 -0.26 8.82 13.10
C HIS A 100 0.38 7.63 12.37
N VAL A 101 -0.31 7.13 11.34
CA VAL A 101 0.21 6.08 10.46
C VAL A 101 0.24 6.58 9.02
N GLU A 102 1.40 6.48 8.41
CA GLU A 102 1.60 6.73 6.98
C GLU A 102 1.99 5.41 6.31
N MET A 103 1.29 5.09 5.24
CA MET A 103 1.61 3.91 4.42
C MET A 103 1.86 4.34 2.98
N SER A 104 2.84 3.73 2.34
CA SER A 104 3.11 3.94 0.93
C SER A 104 3.50 2.62 0.25
N GLY A 105 3.28 2.56 -1.06
CA GLY A 105 3.63 1.43 -1.89
C GLY A 105 3.56 1.78 -3.36
N ARG A 106 4.04 0.89 -4.21
CA ARG A 106 4.00 1.05 -5.67
C ARG A 106 3.34 -0.15 -6.31
N ILE A 107 2.48 0.13 -7.27
CA ILE A 107 1.88 -0.86 -8.16
C ILE A 107 2.51 -0.66 -9.55
N GLY A 108 2.98 -1.73 -10.17
CA GLY A 108 3.50 -1.68 -11.53
C GLY A 108 2.38 -1.46 -12.56
N TYR A 109 2.71 -0.87 -13.72
CA TYR A 109 1.73 -0.68 -14.81
C TYR A 109 1.20 -1.99 -15.36
N ASP A 110 2.02 -3.03 -15.42
CA ASP A 110 1.59 -4.37 -15.83
C ASP A 110 0.50 -4.92 -14.90
N GLU A 111 0.67 -4.68 -13.61
CA GLU A 111 -0.29 -5.08 -12.59
C GLU A 111 -1.57 -4.24 -12.67
N LEU A 112 -1.44 -2.93 -12.87
CA LEU A 112 -2.59 -2.06 -13.11
C LEU A 112 -3.33 -2.45 -14.38
N SER A 113 -2.62 -2.82 -15.45
CA SER A 113 -3.21 -3.30 -16.71
C SER A 113 -4.01 -4.58 -16.50
N ARG A 114 -3.48 -5.49 -15.71
CA ARG A 114 -4.16 -6.73 -15.36
C ARG A 114 -5.43 -6.48 -14.55
N LEU A 115 -5.36 -5.59 -13.55
CA LEU A 115 -6.52 -5.23 -12.72
C LEU A 115 -7.59 -4.47 -13.50
N ALA A 116 -7.18 -3.52 -14.34
CA ALA A 116 -8.08 -2.73 -15.16
C ALA A 116 -8.61 -3.49 -16.40
N GLN A 117 -8.08 -4.69 -16.68
CA GLN A 117 -8.34 -5.44 -17.92
C GLN A 117 -8.17 -4.57 -19.19
N SER A 118 -7.16 -3.71 -19.15
CA SER A 118 -6.89 -2.71 -20.17
C SER A 118 -5.40 -2.38 -20.15
N ASP A 119 -4.83 -2.02 -21.27
CA ASP A 119 -3.43 -1.56 -21.30
C ASP A 119 -3.30 -0.22 -20.58
N VAL A 120 -2.51 -0.20 -19.49
CA VAL A 120 -2.29 0.97 -18.63
C VAL A 120 -0.84 1.41 -18.76
N GLY A 121 -0.66 2.65 -19.18
CA GLY A 121 0.65 3.26 -19.33
C GLY A 121 0.83 4.52 -18.50
N PHE A 122 2.05 5.04 -18.51
CA PHE A 122 2.39 6.32 -17.88
C PHE A 122 1.85 7.47 -18.71
N ALA A 123 1.23 8.43 -18.04
CA ALA A 123 0.94 9.75 -18.56
C ALA A 123 1.63 10.82 -17.71
N GLU A 124 1.79 12.01 -18.25
CA GLU A 124 2.41 13.12 -17.54
C GLU A 124 1.63 13.52 -16.27
N GLN A 125 2.31 14.17 -15.33
CA GLN A 125 1.71 14.75 -14.10
C GLN A 125 1.08 13.73 -13.15
N GLY A 126 1.62 12.50 -13.05
CA GLY A 126 1.11 11.48 -12.14
C GLY A 126 -0.20 10.83 -12.59
N ARG A 127 -0.56 11.02 -13.84
CA ARG A 127 -1.72 10.38 -14.47
C ARG A 127 -1.33 9.04 -15.10
N VAL A 128 -2.33 8.23 -15.36
CA VAL A 128 -2.20 7.01 -16.15
C VAL A 128 -3.01 7.13 -17.43
N GLU A 129 -2.55 6.50 -18.48
CA GLU A 129 -3.31 6.34 -19.73
C GLU A 129 -3.79 4.90 -19.85
N LEU A 130 -5.07 4.74 -20.14
CA LEU A 130 -5.69 3.45 -20.38
C LEU A 130 -6.10 3.39 -21.83
N HIS A 131 -5.64 2.37 -22.51
CA HIS A 131 -5.95 2.14 -23.92
C HIS A 131 -7.02 1.06 -24.02
N ARG A 132 -8.19 1.42 -24.54
CA ARG A 132 -9.32 0.49 -24.68
C ARG A 132 -9.97 0.64 -26.05
N GLU A 133 -10.43 -0.48 -26.58
CA GLU A 133 -11.29 -0.45 -27.76
C GLU A 133 -12.75 -0.39 -27.33
N MET A 134 -13.51 0.54 -27.88
CA MET A 134 -14.95 0.69 -27.67
C MET A 134 -15.69 0.45 -28.98
N ASN A 135 -16.67 -0.45 -28.96
CA ASN A 135 -17.51 -0.66 -30.14
C ASN A 135 -18.52 0.49 -30.28
N MET A 136 -18.33 1.30 -31.30
CA MET A 136 -19.23 2.38 -31.65
C MET A 136 -19.88 2.07 -33.01
N LEU A 137 -21.18 1.77 -32.99
CA LEU A 137 -21.98 1.48 -34.19
C LEU A 137 -21.42 0.32 -35.06
N GLY A 138 -20.83 -0.71 -34.41
CA GLY A 138 -20.27 -1.87 -35.10
C GLY A 138 -18.82 -1.69 -35.57
N VAL A 139 -18.18 -0.57 -35.22
CA VAL A 139 -16.76 -0.32 -35.48
C VAL A 139 -16.02 -0.22 -34.13
N ASP A 140 -14.94 -0.96 -34.00
CA ASP A 140 -14.08 -0.86 -32.82
C ASP A 140 -13.17 0.37 -32.99
N VAL A 141 -13.32 1.30 -32.04
CA VAL A 141 -12.61 2.57 -32.05
C VAL A 141 -11.67 2.62 -30.85
N PRO A 142 -10.38 2.87 -31.07
CA PRO A 142 -9.44 3.00 -29.95
C PRO A 142 -9.73 4.29 -29.17
N VAL A 143 -9.91 4.12 -27.86
CA VAL A 143 -10.14 5.21 -26.90
C VAL A 143 -8.96 5.24 -25.93
N VAL A 144 -8.39 6.42 -25.73
CA VAL A 144 -7.36 6.66 -24.73
C VAL A 144 -8.01 7.47 -23.58
N VAL A 145 -8.03 6.88 -22.40
CA VAL A 145 -8.55 7.55 -21.20
C VAL A 145 -7.35 7.90 -20.30
N SER A 146 -7.14 9.19 -20.06
CA SER A 146 -6.16 9.67 -19.09
C SER A 146 -6.86 9.96 -17.77
N ALA A 147 -6.42 9.37 -16.65
CA ALA A 147 -7.03 9.56 -15.35
C ALA A 147 -5.97 9.64 -14.24
N GLN A 148 -6.34 10.21 -13.11
CA GLN A 148 -5.49 10.24 -11.92
C GLN A 148 -5.85 9.06 -11.02
N PRO A 149 -4.91 8.12 -10.78
CA PRO A 149 -5.14 7.00 -9.89
C PRO A 149 -5.17 7.46 -8.44
N GLY A 150 -6.03 6.88 -7.64
CA GLY A 150 -6.15 7.10 -6.20
C GLY A 150 -6.56 5.83 -5.49
N ILE A 151 -6.58 5.88 -4.17
CA ILE A 151 -7.07 4.78 -3.33
C ILE A 151 -8.24 5.30 -2.51
N ASP A 152 -9.39 4.65 -2.63
CA ASP A 152 -10.50 4.82 -1.70
C ASP A 152 -10.30 3.82 -0.55
N THR A 153 -9.82 4.31 0.59
CA THR A 153 -9.53 3.49 1.76
C THR A 153 -10.79 2.97 2.46
N GLN A 154 -11.95 3.59 2.23
CA GLN A 154 -13.22 3.13 2.81
C GLN A 154 -13.79 1.95 2.03
N ARG A 155 -13.62 1.96 0.72
CA ARG A 155 -14.09 0.89 -0.18
C ARG A 155 -13.01 -0.14 -0.49
N GLN A 156 -11.77 0.14 -0.11
CA GLN A 156 -10.60 -0.68 -0.43
C GLN A 156 -10.47 -0.97 -1.93
N VAL A 157 -10.60 0.07 -2.74
CA VAL A 157 -10.50 -0.02 -4.20
C VAL A 157 -9.56 1.04 -4.76
N VAL A 158 -8.92 0.71 -5.88
CA VAL A 158 -8.26 1.73 -6.71
C VAL A 158 -9.34 2.50 -7.46
N VAL A 159 -9.34 3.82 -7.32
CA VAL A 159 -10.25 4.72 -8.02
C VAL A 159 -9.48 5.54 -9.05
N PHE A 160 -10.14 5.91 -10.11
CA PHE A 160 -9.61 6.79 -11.14
C PHE A 160 -10.45 8.05 -11.17
N THR A 161 -9.83 9.19 -10.90
CA THR A 161 -10.49 10.49 -10.86
C THR A 161 -9.96 11.40 -11.97
N ASP A 162 -10.64 12.51 -12.21
CA ASP A 162 -10.24 13.53 -13.21
C ASP A 162 -9.97 12.90 -14.59
N ALA A 163 -10.90 12.06 -15.06
CA ALA A 163 -10.73 11.34 -16.30
C ALA A 163 -11.02 12.20 -17.52
N HIS A 164 -10.14 12.08 -18.48
CA HIS A 164 -10.31 12.71 -19.80
C HIS A 164 -10.13 11.64 -20.88
N ALA A 165 -11.10 11.50 -21.76
CA ALA A 165 -10.97 10.58 -22.86
C ALA A 165 -10.81 11.31 -24.20
N LYS A 166 -10.00 10.70 -25.04
CA LYS A 166 -9.79 11.11 -26.41
C LYS A 166 -10.05 9.93 -27.35
N VAL A 167 -10.85 10.19 -28.37
CA VAL A 167 -11.01 9.29 -29.52
C VAL A 167 -10.33 9.95 -30.71
N ALA A 168 -9.26 9.38 -31.20
CA ALA A 168 -8.37 10.02 -32.15
C ALA A 168 -7.91 11.40 -31.62
N ASN A 169 -8.44 12.50 -32.15
CA ASN A 169 -8.11 13.85 -31.70
C ASN A 169 -9.35 14.59 -31.13
N LEU A 170 -10.45 13.89 -30.87
CA LEU A 170 -11.68 14.44 -30.35
C LEU A 170 -11.83 14.14 -28.86
N SER A 171 -12.16 15.15 -28.07
CA SER A 171 -12.48 14.97 -26.64
C SER A 171 -13.90 14.43 -26.49
N ILE A 172 -14.09 13.44 -25.62
CA ILE A 172 -15.40 12.88 -25.29
C ILE A 172 -15.96 13.65 -24.08
N PRO A 173 -17.26 13.99 -24.08
CA PRO A 173 -17.91 14.60 -22.91
C PRO A 173 -17.80 13.72 -21.66
N GLU A 174 -17.58 14.35 -20.49
CA GLU A 174 -17.44 13.66 -19.20
C GLU A 174 -18.61 12.71 -18.88
N SER A 175 -19.83 13.09 -19.26
CA SER A 175 -21.03 12.27 -19.00
C SER A 175 -21.02 10.87 -19.65
N LEU A 176 -20.21 10.67 -20.68
CA LEU A 176 -20.01 9.35 -21.30
C LEU A 176 -18.86 8.57 -20.67
N LEU A 177 -18.02 9.25 -19.89
CA LEU A 177 -16.86 8.66 -19.23
C LEU A 177 -17.22 8.01 -17.89
N ASP A 178 -18.24 8.53 -17.19
CA ASP A 178 -18.65 8.03 -15.88
C ASP A 178 -18.95 6.52 -15.90
N SER A 179 -19.65 6.06 -16.93
CA SER A 179 -19.96 4.62 -17.06
C SER A 179 -18.72 3.73 -17.31
N VAL A 180 -17.71 4.29 -17.99
CA VAL A 180 -16.43 3.60 -18.23
C VAL A 180 -15.62 3.54 -16.95
N LEU A 181 -15.53 4.66 -16.23
CA LEU A 181 -14.81 4.76 -14.95
C LEU A 181 -15.44 3.89 -13.87
N ASP A 182 -16.75 3.86 -13.76
CA ASP A 182 -17.46 2.99 -12.82
C ASP A 182 -17.18 1.51 -13.09
N SER A 183 -17.14 1.11 -14.37
CA SER A 183 -16.80 -0.25 -14.74
C SER A 183 -15.36 -0.63 -14.39
N MET A 184 -14.43 0.33 -14.44
CA MET A 184 -13.02 0.13 -14.11
C MET A 184 -12.79 0.11 -12.60
N THR A 185 -13.46 0.99 -11.86
CA THR A 185 -13.38 1.04 -10.39
C THR A 185 -13.93 -0.25 -9.77
N GLN A 186 -15.00 -0.81 -10.30
CA GLN A 186 -15.56 -2.09 -9.86
C GLN A 186 -14.65 -3.29 -10.17
N SER A 187 -13.75 -3.15 -11.13
CA SER A 187 -12.85 -4.23 -11.56
C SER A 187 -11.54 -4.31 -10.79
N ALA A 188 -11.25 -3.32 -9.95
CA ALA A 188 -9.99 -3.19 -9.22
C ALA A 188 -10.15 -3.11 -7.69
N PRO A 189 -10.83 -4.07 -7.03
CA PRO A 189 -10.85 -4.11 -5.58
C PRO A 189 -9.45 -4.42 -5.06
N LEU A 190 -9.06 -3.73 -3.98
CA LEU A 190 -7.86 -4.04 -3.22
C LEU A 190 -8.17 -5.18 -2.24
N PRO A 191 -7.22 -6.09 -1.98
CA PRO A 191 -7.34 -7.05 -0.89
C PRO A 191 -7.35 -6.31 0.46
N GLU A 192 -8.01 -6.90 1.47
CA GLU A 192 -7.97 -6.38 2.83
C GLU A 192 -6.53 -6.39 3.36
N LEU A 193 -6.07 -5.24 3.84
CA LEU A 193 -4.72 -5.02 4.39
C LEU A 193 -4.74 -5.13 5.91
#